data_d546041bad92bc9f4d6f05464519ff9c
#
_entry.id   d546041bad92bc9f4d6f05464519ff9c
#
_cell.length_a   1.000
_cell.length_b   1.000
_cell.length_c   1.000
_cell.angle_alpha   90.00
_cell.angle_beta   90.00
_cell.angle_gamma   90.00
#
_symmetry.space_group_name_H-M   'P 1'
#
loop_
_entity.id
_entity.type
_entity.pdbx_description
1 polymer ?
#
loop_
_entity_poly.entity_id
_entity_poly.type
_entity_poly.pdbx_seq_one_letter_code
_entity_poly.pdbx_strand_id
1 'polypeptide(L)'
;KLSIKYNFTDKPTKRKIHRGEIPLCGGIAMFIGFFTLYFFVFRNHPFDEKYGIFIGALMILVIGIIDDYNKSIGKEFGIIPRMIVQLLAAVIVYKCGVSFEGFTNPLTGIYITLPPIIQFILTITWIFGVTTVINWSDGMDGLAGSLSFISTLTFAATAVILNQPPSLYFSLILAGTILGFLVY
;
A
#
# COMPACT_ATOMS: atom_id res chain seq x y z
N LYS A 1 -20.80 4.18 -9.35
CA LYS A 1 -21.62 4.97 -10.33
C LYS A 1 -20.75 5.81 -11.28
N LEU A 2 -19.73 6.56 -10.78
CA LEU A 2 -18.82 7.36 -11.63
C LEU A 2 -17.99 6.48 -12.57
N SER A 3 -17.42 5.39 -12.10
CA SER A 3 -16.62 4.44 -12.89
C SER A 3 -17.40 3.87 -14.08
N ILE A 4 -18.65 3.46 -13.86
CA ILE A 4 -19.53 2.95 -14.91
C ILE A 4 -19.84 4.05 -15.93
N LYS A 5 -20.05 5.30 -15.47
CA LYS A 5 -20.34 6.44 -16.34
C LYS A 5 -19.19 6.77 -17.31
N TYR A 6 -17.94 6.51 -16.88
CA TYR A 6 -16.73 6.80 -17.67
C TYR A 6 -16.14 5.56 -18.33
N ASN A 7 -16.86 4.41 -18.35
CA ASN A 7 -16.40 3.13 -18.92
C ASN A 7 -15.06 2.66 -18.33
N PHE A 8 -14.77 3.04 -17.07
CA PHE A 8 -13.59 2.60 -16.34
C PHE A 8 -13.95 1.37 -15.51
N THR A 9 -14.19 0.26 -16.23
CA THR A 9 -14.70 -1.01 -15.69
C THR A 9 -13.90 -2.18 -16.24
N ASP A 10 -13.69 -3.21 -15.43
CA ASP A 10 -13.15 -4.49 -15.92
C ASP A 10 -14.28 -5.28 -16.58
N LYS A 11 -14.05 -5.73 -17.83
CA LYS A 11 -15.01 -6.51 -18.60
C LYS A 11 -14.71 -8.00 -18.46
N PRO A 12 -15.73 -8.87 -18.35
CA PRO A 12 -15.53 -10.30 -18.28
C PRO A 12 -14.82 -10.81 -19.53
N THR A 13 -13.79 -11.61 -19.35
CA THR A 13 -13.04 -12.29 -20.41
C THR A 13 -13.07 -13.80 -20.18
N LYS A 14 -12.64 -14.61 -21.18
CA LYS A 14 -12.57 -16.07 -21.04
C LYS A 14 -11.79 -16.56 -19.82
N ARG A 15 -10.92 -15.73 -19.26
CA ARG A 15 -10.07 -16.02 -18.10
C ARG A 15 -10.62 -15.45 -16.78
N LYS A 16 -11.56 -14.50 -16.86
CA LYS A 16 -12.16 -13.83 -15.69
C LYS A 16 -13.66 -14.13 -15.67
N ILE A 17 -14.06 -14.99 -14.72
CA ILE A 17 -15.45 -15.46 -14.59
C ILE A 17 -16.17 -14.61 -13.53
N HIS A 18 -16.45 -13.35 -13.83
CA HIS A 18 -17.36 -12.55 -13.02
C HIS A 18 -18.60 -12.15 -13.81
N ARG A 19 -19.74 -12.01 -13.12
CA ARG A 19 -21.02 -11.58 -13.69
C ARG A 19 -21.11 -10.04 -13.60
N GLY A 20 -20.93 -9.34 -14.71
CA GLY A 20 -21.09 -7.89 -14.78
C GLY A 20 -19.77 -7.10 -14.90
N GLU A 21 -19.88 -5.77 -15.00
CA GLU A 21 -18.76 -4.85 -15.05
C GLU A 21 -18.32 -4.45 -13.65
N ILE A 22 -17.04 -4.66 -13.31
CA ILE A 22 -16.47 -4.31 -12.00
C ILE A 22 -15.83 -2.92 -12.07
N PRO A 23 -16.20 -1.98 -11.17
CA PRO A 23 -15.59 -0.66 -11.11
C PRO A 23 -14.12 -0.70 -10.69
N LEU A 24 -13.22 -0.04 -11.45
CA LEU A 24 -11.78 0.01 -11.18
C LEU A 24 -11.35 1.21 -10.30
N CYS A 25 -12.29 1.91 -9.66
CA CYS A 25 -12.00 3.11 -8.85
C CYS A 25 -11.72 2.86 -7.36
N GLY A 26 -11.68 1.60 -6.90
CA GLY A 26 -11.50 1.25 -5.49
C GLY A 26 -10.20 1.82 -4.90
N GLY A 27 -9.09 1.63 -5.58
CA GLY A 27 -7.78 2.14 -5.16
C GLY A 27 -7.72 3.67 -5.02
N ILE A 28 -8.39 4.40 -5.91
CA ILE A 28 -8.46 5.87 -5.85
C ILE A 28 -9.23 6.32 -4.60
N ALA A 29 -10.36 5.68 -4.31
CA ALA A 29 -11.18 6.01 -3.14
C ALA A 29 -10.43 5.72 -1.85
N MET A 30 -9.74 4.58 -1.77
CA MET A 30 -8.90 4.22 -0.63
C MET A 30 -7.75 5.21 -0.44
N PHE A 31 -7.07 5.60 -1.52
CA PHE A 31 -5.98 6.58 -1.47
C PHE A 31 -6.44 7.93 -0.93
N ILE A 32 -7.54 8.47 -1.45
CA ILE A 32 -8.10 9.75 -0.99
C ILE A 32 -8.52 9.64 0.48
N GLY A 33 -9.26 8.61 0.86
CA GLY A 33 -9.71 8.41 2.23
C GLY A 33 -8.55 8.30 3.22
N PHE A 34 -7.53 7.50 2.89
CA PHE A 34 -6.35 7.34 3.71
C PHE A 34 -5.57 8.65 3.86
N PHE A 35 -5.18 9.31 2.77
CA PHE A 35 -4.32 10.49 2.83
C PHE A 35 -5.03 11.73 3.38
N THR A 36 -6.35 11.84 3.26
CA THR A 36 -7.10 12.90 3.93
C THR A 36 -6.94 12.83 5.45
N LEU A 37 -7.14 11.65 6.04
CA LEU A 37 -6.96 11.44 7.48
C LEU A 37 -5.48 11.47 7.88
N TYR A 38 -4.61 10.89 7.04
CA TYR A 38 -3.17 10.88 7.27
C TYR A 38 -2.59 12.28 7.43
N PHE A 39 -2.87 13.21 6.53
CA PHE A 39 -2.38 14.60 6.64
C PHE A 39 -2.98 15.34 7.82
N PHE A 40 -4.21 15.03 8.21
CA PHE A 40 -4.83 15.62 9.38
C PHE A 40 -4.19 15.15 10.69
N VAL A 41 -3.98 13.84 10.83
CA VAL A 41 -3.42 13.22 12.06
C VAL A 41 -1.92 13.50 12.17
N PHE A 42 -1.18 13.37 11.08
CA PHE A 42 0.28 13.52 11.03
C PHE A 42 0.74 14.93 10.65
N ARG A 43 -0.09 15.96 10.91
CA ARG A 43 0.25 17.37 10.58
C ARG A 43 1.58 17.85 11.16
N ASN A 44 1.96 17.36 12.35
CA ASN A 44 3.17 17.75 13.08
C ASN A 44 4.36 16.78 12.86
N HIS A 45 4.21 15.76 12.01
CA HIS A 45 5.30 14.82 11.69
C HIS A 45 6.35 15.48 10.78
N PRO A 46 7.61 14.97 10.78
CA PRO A 46 8.65 15.47 9.87
C PRO A 46 8.15 15.57 8.42
N PHE A 47 8.48 16.69 7.78
CA PHE A 47 8.00 16.99 6.44
C PHE A 47 8.44 15.92 5.43
N ASP A 48 9.72 15.55 5.47
CA ASP A 48 10.32 14.64 4.50
C ASP A 48 9.67 13.24 4.53
N GLU A 49 9.56 12.63 5.72
CA GLU A 49 8.92 11.32 5.89
C GLU A 49 7.46 11.32 5.42
N LYS A 50 6.71 12.34 5.85
CA LYS A 50 5.29 12.47 5.54
C LYS A 50 5.04 12.56 4.03
N TYR A 51 5.77 13.41 3.35
CA TYR A 51 5.63 13.57 1.90
C TYR A 51 6.32 12.45 1.11
N GLY A 52 7.37 11.84 1.66
CA GLY A 52 7.99 10.66 1.08
C GLY A 52 7.00 9.49 0.94
N ILE A 53 6.25 9.20 2.00
CA ILE A 53 5.19 8.17 1.99
C ILE A 53 4.10 8.54 0.99
N PHE A 54 3.66 9.80 0.97
CA PHE A 54 2.63 10.26 0.03
C PHE A 54 3.07 10.13 -1.42
N ILE A 55 4.29 10.59 -1.76
CA ILE A 55 4.82 10.52 -3.13
C ILE A 55 5.02 9.06 -3.56
N GLY A 56 5.58 8.22 -2.70
CA GLY A 56 5.74 6.80 -2.98
C GLY A 56 4.40 6.10 -3.26
N ALA A 57 3.40 6.35 -2.42
CA ALA A 57 2.07 5.81 -2.60
C ALA A 57 1.37 6.36 -3.86
N LEU A 58 1.56 7.65 -4.16
CA LEU A 58 1.02 8.27 -5.38
C LEU A 58 1.62 7.65 -6.65
N MET A 59 2.92 7.36 -6.67
CA MET A 59 3.57 6.68 -7.80
C MET A 59 2.97 5.29 -8.03
N ILE A 60 2.75 4.53 -6.95
CA ILE A 60 2.14 3.20 -7.04
C ILE A 60 0.69 3.30 -7.51
N LEU A 61 -0.08 4.29 -7.03
CA LEU A 61 -1.44 4.53 -7.48
C LEU A 61 -1.49 4.86 -8.99
N VAL A 62 -0.63 5.78 -9.45
CA VAL A 62 -0.60 6.20 -10.85
C VAL A 62 -0.29 5.02 -11.78
N ILE A 63 0.71 4.20 -11.44
CA ILE A 63 1.04 3.03 -12.27
C ILE A 63 -0.08 1.98 -12.23
N GLY A 64 -0.77 1.84 -11.08
CA GLY A 64 -1.95 0.98 -10.95
C GLY A 64 -3.11 1.45 -11.84
N ILE A 65 -3.40 2.75 -11.86
CA ILE A 65 -4.44 3.33 -12.74
C ILE A 65 -4.10 3.10 -14.23
N ILE A 66 -2.83 3.25 -14.60
CA ILE A 66 -2.37 3.00 -15.98
C ILE A 66 -2.55 1.51 -16.35
N ASP A 67 -2.22 0.60 -15.43
CA ASP A 67 -2.42 -0.84 -15.62
C ASP A 67 -3.91 -1.18 -15.80
N ASP A 68 -4.76 -0.63 -14.93
CA ASP A 68 -6.22 -0.83 -14.99
C ASP A 68 -6.84 -0.23 -16.26
N TYR A 69 -6.37 0.95 -16.67
CA TYR A 69 -6.79 1.55 -17.94
C TYR A 69 -6.41 0.67 -19.14
N ASN A 70 -5.18 0.15 -19.18
CA ASN A 70 -4.78 -0.76 -20.26
C ASN A 70 -5.63 -2.03 -20.28
N LYS A 71 -5.92 -2.61 -19.10
CA LYS A 71 -6.82 -3.77 -18.99
C LYS A 71 -8.23 -3.45 -19.51
N SER A 72 -8.77 -2.25 -19.22
CA SER A 72 -10.11 -1.86 -19.66
C SER A 72 -10.25 -1.78 -21.19
N ILE A 73 -9.16 -1.47 -21.90
CA ILE A 73 -9.10 -1.44 -23.37
C ILE A 73 -8.56 -2.74 -23.98
N GLY A 74 -8.44 -3.81 -23.19
CA GLY A 74 -8.00 -5.14 -23.64
C GLY A 74 -6.50 -5.25 -23.95
N LYS A 75 -5.67 -4.31 -23.49
CA LYS A 75 -4.21 -4.37 -23.64
C LYS A 75 -3.56 -4.93 -22.38
N GLU A 76 -2.52 -5.73 -22.55
CA GLU A 76 -1.68 -6.17 -21.42
C GLU A 76 -0.63 -5.11 -21.10
N PHE A 77 -0.60 -4.67 -19.85
CA PHE A 77 0.48 -3.80 -19.37
C PHE A 77 1.64 -4.65 -18.86
N GLY A 78 2.86 -4.32 -19.30
CA GLY A 78 4.06 -5.10 -18.96
C GLY A 78 4.35 -5.13 -17.45
N ILE A 79 4.92 -6.23 -16.97
CA ILE A 79 5.34 -6.39 -15.56
C ILE A 79 6.50 -5.44 -15.24
N ILE A 80 7.45 -5.28 -16.17
CA ILE A 80 8.70 -4.52 -15.96
C ILE A 80 8.45 -3.05 -15.57
N PRO A 81 7.60 -2.26 -16.26
CA PRO A 81 7.31 -0.88 -15.85
C PRO A 81 6.74 -0.77 -14.43
N ARG A 82 5.87 -1.70 -14.03
CA ARG A 82 5.33 -1.74 -12.66
C ARG A 82 6.43 -1.98 -11.63
N MET A 83 7.29 -2.97 -11.87
CA MET A 83 8.42 -3.26 -10.98
C MET A 83 9.37 -2.08 -10.83
N ILE A 84 9.69 -1.41 -11.93
CA ILE A 84 10.57 -0.23 -11.90
C ILE A 84 9.96 0.89 -11.06
N VAL A 85 8.67 1.20 -11.26
CA VAL A 85 7.99 2.26 -10.48
C VAL A 85 7.88 1.89 -9.01
N GLN A 86 7.59 0.64 -8.66
CA GLN A 86 7.57 0.17 -7.27
C GLN A 86 8.94 0.30 -6.59
N LEU A 87 10.02 -0.09 -7.29
CA LEU A 87 11.38 0.08 -6.77
C LEU A 87 11.75 1.55 -6.59
N LEU A 88 11.43 2.41 -7.56
CA LEU A 88 11.66 3.85 -7.45
C LEU A 88 10.88 4.47 -6.29
N ALA A 89 9.62 4.09 -6.12
CA ALA A 89 8.80 4.53 -4.98
C ALA A 89 9.44 4.12 -3.65
N ALA A 90 9.91 2.88 -3.52
CA ALA A 90 10.60 2.41 -2.32
C ALA A 90 11.91 3.20 -2.04
N VAL A 91 12.69 3.51 -3.09
CA VAL A 91 13.91 4.35 -2.97
C VAL A 91 13.57 5.75 -2.49
N ILE A 92 12.51 6.37 -3.00
CA ILE A 92 12.06 7.71 -2.58
C ILE A 92 11.67 7.68 -1.10
N VAL A 93 10.86 6.72 -0.68
CA VAL A 93 10.43 6.55 0.71
C VAL A 93 11.65 6.41 1.64
N TYR A 94 12.63 5.58 1.27
CA TYR A 94 13.87 5.45 2.02
C TYR A 94 14.66 6.77 2.11
N LYS A 95 14.80 7.48 0.99
CA LYS A 95 15.53 8.77 0.95
C LYS A 95 14.86 9.86 1.77
N CYS A 96 13.55 9.78 1.96
CA CYS A 96 12.78 10.67 2.82
C CYS A 96 12.81 10.31 4.31
N GLY A 97 13.64 9.33 4.72
CA GLY A 97 13.88 9.01 6.13
C GLY A 97 13.14 7.78 6.66
N VAL A 98 12.28 7.16 5.86
CA VAL A 98 11.59 5.92 6.29
C VAL A 98 12.51 4.73 6.05
N SER A 99 13.10 4.20 7.11
CA SER A 99 14.06 3.11 7.01
C SER A 99 13.89 2.04 8.10
N PHE A 100 14.31 0.84 7.78
CA PHE A 100 14.42 -0.25 8.73
C PHE A 100 15.75 -0.13 9.49
N GLU A 101 15.77 0.61 10.58
CA GLU A 101 16.99 1.00 11.29
C GLU A 101 17.68 -0.15 12.03
N GLY A 102 16.91 -1.09 12.55
CA GLY A 102 17.45 -2.19 13.34
C GLY A 102 16.38 -3.07 13.95
N PHE A 103 16.80 -3.93 14.85
CA PHE A 103 15.90 -4.83 15.59
C PHE A 103 16.43 -5.11 17.00
N THR A 104 15.51 -5.42 17.90
CA THR A 104 15.88 -5.89 19.24
C THR A 104 16.18 -7.38 19.20
N ASN A 105 17.35 -7.79 19.63
CA ASN A 105 17.72 -9.19 19.74
C ASN A 105 16.83 -9.88 20.80
N PRO A 106 16.04 -10.89 20.42
CA PRO A 106 15.07 -11.52 21.32
C PRO A 106 15.74 -12.28 22.49
N LEU A 107 17.01 -12.66 22.35
CA LEU A 107 17.74 -13.42 23.39
C LEU A 107 18.41 -12.50 24.41
N THR A 108 18.89 -11.33 24.00
CA THR A 108 19.66 -10.43 24.85
C THR A 108 18.90 -9.15 25.23
N GLY A 109 17.78 -8.85 24.58
CA GLY A 109 17.04 -7.60 24.76
C GLY A 109 17.76 -6.35 24.23
N ILE A 110 18.95 -6.49 23.63
CA ILE A 110 19.77 -5.37 23.16
C ILE A 110 19.30 -4.96 21.76
N TYR A 111 19.11 -3.66 21.54
CA TYR A 111 18.81 -3.12 20.22
C TYR A 111 20.08 -3.07 19.36
N ILE A 112 19.99 -3.67 18.16
CA ILE A 112 21.07 -3.74 17.19
C ILE A 112 20.74 -2.82 16.04
N THR A 113 21.50 -1.73 15.86
CA THR A 113 21.41 -0.86 14.69
C THR A 113 22.14 -1.48 13.51
N LEU A 114 21.49 -1.47 12.35
CA LEU A 114 22.07 -2.04 11.13
C LEU A 114 22.93 -1.01 10.38
N PRO A 115 23.97 -1.46 9.68
CA PRO A 115 24.72 -0.60 8.78
C PRO A 115 23.81 0.01 7.69
N PRO A 116 24.05 1.26 7.22
CA PRO A 116 23.18 1.96 6.27
C PRO A 116 22.88 1.19 4.99
N ILE A 117 23.84 0.41 4.49
CA ILE A 117 23.65 -0.42 3.28
C ILE A 117 22.63 -1.55 3.52
N ILE A 118 22.65 -2.13 4.72
CA ILE A 118 21.68 -3.19 5.08
C ILE A 118 20.32 -2.58 5.31
N GLN A 119 20.23 -1.42 5.97
CA GLN A 119 18.99 -0.66 6.12
C GLN A 119 18.36 -0.38 4.76
N PHE A 120 19.14 0.10 3.79
CA PHE A 120 18.71 0.36 2.42
C PHE A 120 18.14 -0.89 1.76
N ILE A 121 18.91 -1.98 1.73
CA ILE A 121 18.50 -3.23 1.07
C ILE A 121 17.23 -3.79 1.73
N LEU A 122 17.17 -3.85 3.05
CA LEU A 122 16.01 -4.38 3.76
C LEU A 122 14.77 -3.53 3.54
N THR A 123 14.88 -2.20 3.61
CA THR A 123 13.74 -1.31 3.40
C THR A 123 13.18 -1.42 1.98
N ILE A 124 14.05 -1.39 0.97
CA ILE A 124 13.62 -1.54 -0.43
C ILE A 124 12.98 -2.91 -0.67
N THR A 125 13.63 -3.98 -0.22
CA THR A 125 13.12 -5.35 -0.37
C THR A 125 11.78 -5.53 0.35
N TRP A 126 11.63 -4.95 1.54
CA TRP A 126 10.39 -5.02 2.29
C TRP A 126 9.24 -4.30 1.60
N ILE A 127 9.43 -3.03 1.21
CA ILE A 127 8.38 -2.24 0.55
C ILE A 127 8.00 -2.91 -0.78
N PHE A 128 8.97 -3.26 -1.61
CA PHE A 128 8.75 -3.93 -2.89
C PHE A 128 8.09 -5.30 -2.71
N GLY A 129 8.58 -6.11 -1.76
CA GLY A 129 8.07 -7.45 -1.49
C GLY A 129 6.62 -7.44 -1.02
N VAL A 130 6.29 -6.62 -0.01
CA VAL A 130 4.92 -6.50 0.50
C VAL A 130 3.97 -6.00 -0.59
N THR A 131 4.35 -4.98 -1.34
CA THR A 131 3.52 -4.44 -2.44
C THR A 131 3.26 -5.51 -3.50
N THR A 132 4.27 -6.30 -3.86
CA THR A 132 4.15 -7.37 -4.86
C THR A 132 3.30 -8.53 -4.35
N VAL A 133 3.50 -8.97 -3.10
CA VAL A 133 2.75 -10.08 -2.50
C VAL A 133 1.27 -9.75 -2.37
N ILE A 134 0.93 -8.55 -1.91
CA ILE A 134 -0.47 -8.11 -1.83
C ILE A 134 -1.10 -8.07 -3.23
N ASN A 135 -0.39 -7.57 -4.23
CA ASN A 135 -0.88 -7.55 -5.61
C ASN A 135 -1.11 -8.96 -6.17
N TRP A 136 -0.27 -9.94 -5.82
CA TRP A 136 -0.48 -11.33 -6.22
C TRP A 136 -1.58 -12.03 -5.44
N SER A 137 -1.83 -11.60 -4.21
CA SER A 137 -2.92 -12.13 -3.38
C SER A 137 -4.31 -11.69 -3.85
N ASP A 138 -4.38 -10.71 -4.76
CA ASP A 138 -5.63 -10.17 -5.32
C ASP A 138 -6.20 -11.07 -6.43
N GLY A 139 -6.35 -12.35 -6.12
CA GLY A 139 -6.87 -13.38 -7.03
C GLY A 139 -8.34 -13.73 -6.81
N MET A 140 -8.95 -13.30 -5.71
CA MET A 140 -10.35 -13.52 -5.34
C MET A 140 -10.93 -12.26 -4.71
N ASP A 141 -12.23 -12.02 -4.93
CA ASP A 141 -12.93 -10.85 -4.43
C ASP A 141 -12.77 -10.70 -2.90
N GLY A 142 -12.23 -9.57 -2.46
CA GLY A 142 -12.02 -9.23 -1.06
C GLY A 142 -10.86 -9.93 -0.35
N LEU A 143 -10.14 -10.86 -0.98
CA LEU A 143 -9.04 -11.60 -0.33
C LEU A 143 -7.91 -10.67 0.09
N ALA A 144 -7.37 -9.87 -0.83
CA ALA A 144 -6.29 -8.93 -0.54
C ALA A 144 -6.72 -7.88 0.49
N GLY A 145 -7.96 -7.37 0.37
CA GLY A 145 -8.54 -6.44 1.33
C GLY A 145 -8.68 -7.05 2.73
N SER A 146 -9.22 -8.25 2.85
CA SER A 146 -9.39 -8.93 4.15
C SER A 146 -8.05 -9.26 4.80
N LEU A 147 -7.08 -9.73 4.03
CA LEU A 147 -5.73 -10.02 4.52
C LEU A 147 -5.04 -8.74 5.04
N SER A 148 -5.14 -7.66 4.27
CA SER A 148 -4.60 -6.35 4.64
C SER A 148 -5.31 -5.78 5.88
N PHE A 149 -6.62 -5.96 6.01
CA PHE A 149 -7.40 -5.53 7.17
C PHE A 149 -6.94 -6.24 8.46
N ILE A 150 -6.83 -7.57 8.42
CA ILE A 150 -6.37 -8.37 9.57
C ILE A 150 -4.94 -7.96 9.94
N SER A 151 -4.05 -7.80 8.96
CA SER A 151 -2.67 -7.37 9.19
C SER A 151 -2.59 -5.99 9.84
N THR A 152 -3.38 -5.02 9.37
CA THR A 152 -3.38 -3.67 9.95
C THR A 152 -3.94 -3.64 11.38
N LEU A 153 -4.95 -4.46 11.69
CA LEU A 153 -5.44 -4.61 13.06
C LEU A 153 -4.38 -5.24 13.98
N THR A 154 -3.64 -6.22 13.48
CA THR A 154 -2.53 -6.83 14.23
C THR A 154 -1.43 -5.80 14.52
N PHE A 155 -1.06 -4.98 13.53
CA PHE A 155 -0.12 -3.89 13.74
C PHE A 155 -0.64 -2.85 14.73
N ALA A 156 -1.93 -2.49 14.68
CA ALA A 156 -2.53 -1.59 15.66
C ALA A 156 -2.46 -2.16 17.08
N ALA A 157 -2.82 -3.43 17.27
CA ALA A 157 -2.72 -4.09 18.57
C ALA A 157 -1.28 -4.13 19.09
N THR A 158 -0.32 -4.47 18.24
CA THR A 158 1.11 -4.47 18.58
C THR A 158 1.60 -3.06 18.94
N ALA A 159 1.18 -2.04 18.22
CA ALA A 159 1.53 -0.65 18.50
C ALA A 159 0.99 -0.16 19.85
N VAL A 160 -0.19 -0.63 20.28
CA VAL A 160 -0.71 -0.36 21.63
C VAL A 160 0.20 -1.00 22.70
N ILE A 161 0.54 -2.27 22.52
CA ILE A 161 1.39 -3.00 23.48
C ILE A 161 2.79 -2.36 23.60
N LEU A 162 3.35 -1.91 22.48
CA LEU A 162 4.69 -1.31 22.44
C LEU A 162 4.67 0.21 22.71
N ASN A 163 3.53 0.81 23.05
CA ASN A 163 3.37 2.25 23.26
C ASN A 163 3.92 3.11 22.09
N GLN A 164 3.56 2.75 20.85
CA GLN A 164 3.96 3.46 19.64
C GLN A 164 2.77 4.19 18.99
N PRO A 165 2.38 5.39 19.47
CA PRO A 165 1.22 6.12 18.97
C PRO A 165 1.22 6.40 17.45
N PRO A 166 2.35 6.78 16.81
CA PRO A 166 2.36 7.01 15.37
C PRO A 166 1.97 5.76 14.57
N SER A 167 2.53 4.60 14.91
CA SER A 167 2.23 3.32 14.26
C SER A 167 0.78 2.90 14.49
N LEU A 168 0.23 3.17 15.69
CA LEU A 168 -1.17 2.91 16.02
C LEU A 168 -2.11 3.73 15.11
N TYR A 169 -1.90 5.05 15.05
CA TYR A 169 -2.76 5.92 14.24
C TYR A 169 -2.69 5.57 12.75
N PHE A 170 -1.48 5.31 12.24
CA PHE A 170 -1.28 4.88 10.86
C PHE A 170 -2.08 3.61 10.54
N SER A 171 -1.96 2.60 11.41
CA SER A 171 -2.64 1.31 11.25
C SER A 171 -4.15 1.44 11.33
N LEU A 172 -4.67 2.27 12.26
CA LEU A 172 -6.13 2.48 12.39
C LEU A 172 -6.73 3.23 11.20
N ILE A 173 -6.04 4.25 10.67
CA ILE A 173 -6.48 4.97 9.46
C ILE A 173 -6.53 3.99 8.28
N LEU A 174 -5.51 3.17 8.13
CA LEU A 174 -5.45 2.19 7.04
C LEU A 174 -6.53 1.12 7.19
N ALA A 175 -6.71 0.57 8.40
CA ALA A 175 -7.76 -0.41 8.68
C ALA A 175 -9.16 0.15 8.38
N GLY A 176 -9.46 1.38 8.83
CA GLY A 176 -10.74 2.04 8.57
C GLY A 176 -10.99 2.26 7.07
N THR A 177 -9.95 2.63 6.32
CA THR A 177 -10.03 2.82 4.87
C THR A 177 -10.29 1.51 4.13
N ILE A 178 -9.61 0.43 4.53
CA ILE A 178 -9.80 -0.91 3.95
C ILE A 178 -11.19 -1.44 4.30
N LEU A 179 -11.64 -1.27 5.54
CA LEU A 179 -12.99 -1.70 5.96
C LEU A 179 -14.06 -0.98 5.13
N GLY A 180 -13.91 0.33 4.91
CA GLY A 180 -14.81 1.10 4.04
C GLY A 180 -14.86 0.57 2.61
N PHE A 181 -13.74 0.06 2.09
CA PHE A 181 -13.68 -0.58 0.77
C PHE A 181 -14.37 -1.97 0.77
N LEU A 182 -14.16 -2.78 1.81
CA LEU A 182 -14.69 -4.15 1.88
C LEU A 182 -16.22 -4.21 2.03
N VAL A 183 -16.87 -3.13 2.46
CA VAL A 183 -18.33 -3.06 2.60
C VAL A 183 -19.03 -2.91 1.25
N TYR A 184 -18.34 -2.47 0.20
CA TYR A 184 -18.87 -2.22 -1.14
C TYR A 184 -18.31 -3.17 -2.20
#